data_2488feeb6913a2595f3e8d8183edd837
#
_entry.id   2488feeb6913a2595f3e8d8183edd837
#
_cell.length_a   1.000
_cell.length_b   1.000
_cell.length_c   1.000
_cell.angle_alpha   90.00
_cell.angle_beta   90.00
_cell.angle_gamma   90.00
#
_symmetry.space_group_name_H-M   'P 1'
#
loop_
_entity.id
_entity.type
_entity.pdbx_description
1 polymer ?
#
loop_
_entity_poly.entity_id
_entity_poly.type
_entity_poly.pdbx_seq_one_letter_code
_entity_poly.pdbx_strand_id
1 'polypeptide(L)'
;PKRLWEFLCLKAGVEVGKTWSDQSNKVINRLIELLFACPFHIKGKTTFKEEFVTCGGVRLDDIDLNSMESKKVPGLYFAGEVIDIDGETGGFNFQAAWTTAWVAGQHIILRD
;
A
#
# COMPACT_ATOMS: atom_id res chain seq x y z
N PRO A 1 14.27 2.38 -0.79
CA PRO A 1 15.06 1.55 0.14
C PRO A 1 16.31 1.01 -0.55
N LYS A 2 17.45 1.03 0.13
CA LYS A 2 18.76 0.65 -0.43
C LYS A 2 18.76 -0.73 -1.10
N ARG A 3 18.16 -1.73 -0.43
CA ARG A 3 18.08 -3.12 -0.95
C ARG A 3 17.32 -3.22 -2.28
N LEU A 4 16.23 -2.45 -2.45
CA LEU A 4 15.48 -2.44 -3.69
C LEU A 4 16.30 -1.84 -4.82
N TRP A 5 16.99 -0.74 -4.55
CA TRP A 5 17.88 -0.10 -5.52
C TRP A 5 19.00 -1.03 -5.99
N GLU A 6 19.68 -1.66 -5.05
CA GLU A 6 20.75 -2.64 -5.34
C GLU A 6 20.21 -3.81 -6.19
N PHE A 7 19.02 -4.33 -5.85
CA PHE A 7 18.38 -5.38 -6.64
C PHE A 7 18.07 -4.93 -8.08
N LEU A 8 17.52 -3.73 -8.28
CA LEU A 8 17.20 -3.20 -9.61
C LEU A 8 18.47 -2.94 -10.43
N CYS A 9 19.51 -2.40 -9.82
CA CYS A 9 20.82 -2.21 -10.47
C CYS A 9 21.41 -3.53 -10.92
N LEU A 10 21.41 -4.54 -10.05
CA LEU A 10 21.90 -5.88 -10.39
C LEU A 10 21.10 -6.50 -11.54
N LYS A 11 19.77 -6.40 -11.47
CA LYS A 11 18.86 -6.94 -12.50
C LYS A 11 18.98 -6.22 -13.85
N ALA A 12 19.36 -4.95 -13.83
CA ALA A 12 19.65 -4.16 -15.03
C ALA A 12 21.02 -4.48 -15.65
N GLY A 13 21.93 -5.08 -14.88
CA GLY A 13 23.31 -5.37 -15.30
C GLY A 13 24.25 -4.19 -15.08
N VAL A 14 23.99 -3.33 -14.08
CA VAL A 14 24.90 -2.23 -13.72
C VAL A 14 26.22 -2.78 -13.24
N GLU A 15 27.31 -2.32 -13.84
CA GLU A 15 28.67 -2.73 -13.48
C GLU A 15 29.14 -1.94 -12.26
N VAL A 16 29.39 -2.65 -11.16
CA VAL A 16 29.92 -2.07 -9.92
C VAL A 16 31.33 -1.53 -10.15
N GLY A 17 31.57 -0.30 -9.72
CA GLY A 17 32.88 0.36 -9.87
C GLY A 17 33.00 1.26 -11.11
N LYS A 18 32.06 1.23 -12.03
CA LYS A 18 31.95 2.22 -13.11
C LYS A 18 31.10 3.40 -12.68
N THR A 19 31.42 4.58 -13.19
CA THR A 19 30.57 5.77 -13.02
C THR A 19 29.29 5.63 -13.86
N TRP A 20 28.26 6.43 -13.59
CA TRP A 20 27.03 6.40 -14.37
C TRP A 20 27.24 6.79 -15.84
N SER A 21 28.22 7.67 -16.12
CA SER A 21 28.61 8.08 -17.46
C SER A 21 29.27 6.95 -18.25
N ASP A 22 29.87 5.98 -17.57
CA ASP A 22 30.60 4.86 -18.18
C ASP A 22 29.71 3.62 -18.36
N GLN A 23 28.49 3.65 -17.83
CA GLN A 23 27.50 2.59 -18.06
C GLN A 23 26.99 2.67 -19.51
N SER A 24 26.73 1.50 -20.11
CA SER A 24 26.16 1.48 -21.46
C SER A 24 24.72 2.01 -21.48
N ASN A 25 24.30 2.68 -22.54
CA ASN A 25 22.92 3.13 -22.71
C ASN A 25 21.91 1.98 -22.61
N LYS A 26 22.28 0.77 -22.99
CA LYS A 26 21.46 -0.43 -22.84
C LYS A 26 21.16 -0.73 -21.37
N VAL A 27 22.15 -0.64 -20.49
CA VAL A 27 22.00 -0.87 -19.04
C VAL A 27 21.14 0.23 -18.41
N ILE A 28 21.40 1.49 -18.78
CA ILE A 28 20.63 2.64 -18.27
C ILE A 28 19.14 2.52 -18.68
N ASN A 29 18.86 2.25 -19.97
CA ASN A 29 17.49 2.07 -20.43
C ASN A 29 16.81 0.89 -19.73
N ARG A 30 17.53 -0.22 -19.52
CA ARG A 30 17.01 -1.37 -18.80
C ARG A 30 16.68 -1.04 -17.33
N LEU A 31 17.50 -0.24 -16.68
CA LEU A 31 17.25 0.22 -15.33
C LEU A 31 15.99 1.12 -15.27
N ILE A 32 15.85 2.02 -16.24
CA ILE A 32 14.64 2.87 -16.36
C ILE A 32 13.39 2.00 -16.53
N GLU A 33 13.40 1.04 -17.45
CA GLU A 33 12.29 0.10 -17.63
C GLU A 33 11.93 -0.63 -16.32
N LEU A 34 12.93 -1.11 -15.58
CA LEU A 34 12.72 -1.79 -14.31
C LEU A 34 12.17 -0.88 -13.19
N LEU A 35 12.46 0.41 -13.23
CA LEU A 35 11.89 1.38 -12.29
C LEU A 35 10.37 1.59 -12.53
N PHE A 36 9.92 1.53 -13.78
CA PHE A 36 8.51 1.73 -14.14
C PHE A 36 7.71 0.43 -14.18
N ALA A 37 8.31 -0.67 -14.62
CA ALA A 37 7.60 -1.92 -14.90
C ALA A 37 8.48 -3.16 -14.60
N CYS A 38 8.95 -3.31 -13.35
CA CYS A 38 9.72 -4.47 -12.95
C CYS A 38 8.84 -5.73 -12.92
N PRO A 39 9.08 -6.74 -13.78
CA PRO A 39 8.33 -7.98 -13.72
C PRO A 39 8.75 -8.82 -12.53
N PHE A 40 7.79 -9.25 -11.71
CA PHE A 40 7.94 -10.22 -10.64
C PHE A 40 7.14 -11.47 -10.96
N HIS A 41 7.80 -12.63 -10.98
CA HIS A 41 7.12 -13.91 -11.14
C HIS A 41 6.65 -14.42 -9.77
N ILE A 42 5.39 -14.26 -9.48
CA ILE A 42 4.78 -14.76 -8.24
C ILE A 42 4.53 -16.25 -8.41
N LYS A 43 5.18 -17.07 -7.58
CA LYS A 43 5.03 -18.54 -7.57
C LYS A 43 4.03 -19.06 -6.54
N GLY A 44 3.44 -18.17 -5.76
CA GLY A 44 2.52 -18.50 -4.69
C GLY A 44 2.68 -17.54 -3.51
N LYS A 45 1.94 -17.80 -2.45
CA LYS A 45 2.08 -17.07 -1.18
C LYS A 45 2.95 -17.85 -0.20
N THR A 46 3.60 -17.13 0.70
CA THR A 46 4.35 -17.77 1.79
C THR A 46 3.40 -18.50 2.74
N THR A 47 3.91 -19.52 3.42
CA THR A 47 3.17 -20.29 4.43
C THR A 47 3.07 -19.58 5.78
N PHE A 48 3.71 -18.42 5.94
CA PHE A 48 3.65 -17.63 7.16
C PHE A 48 2.25 -17.04 7.32
N LYS A 49 1.53 -17.51 8.34
CA LYS A 49 0.18 -17.06 8.73
C LYS A 49 0.23 -16.07 9.90
N GLU A 50 1.30 -15.31 10.02
CA GLU A 50 1.55 -14.43 11.16
C GLU A 50 1.01 -13.01 10.96
N GLU A 51 0.36 -12.72 9.82
CA GLU A 51 -0.30 -11.45 9.57
C GLU A 51 -1.69 -11.47 10.20
N PHE A 52 -1.84 -10.78 11.32
CA PHE A 52 -3.13 -10.57 11.98
C PHE A 52 -3.82 -9.28 11.56
N VAL A 53 -3.05 -8.30 11.09
CA VAL A 53 -3.51 -7.00 10.62
C VAL A 53 -2.49 -6.40 9.66
N THR A 54 -2.95 -5.67 8.67
CA THR A 54 -2.07 -4.89 7.77
C THR A 54 -1.88 -3.50 8.34
N CYS A 55 -0.65 -3.15 8.69
CA CYS A 55 -0.30 -1.83 9.21
C CYS A 55 -0.34 -0.76 8.12
N GLY A 56 -0.92 0.39 8.43
CA GLY A 56 -1.10 1.50 7.50
C GLY A 56 -2.47 1.50 6.81
N GLY A 57 -2.76 2.56 6.09
CA GLY A 57 -4.05 2.75 5.42
C GLY A 57 -4.40 4.23 5.26
N VAL A 58 -5.69 4.52 5.10
CA VAL A 58 -6.20 5.89 5.06
C VAL A 58 -6.12 6.49 6.46
N ARG A 59 -5.43 7.62 6.59
CA ARG A 59 -5.22 8.28 7.88
C ARG A 59 -6.52 8.74 8.50
N LEU A 60 -6.68 8.56 9.80
CA LEU A 60 -7.86 9.00 10.56
C LEU A 60 -8.09 10.51 10.46
N ASP A 61 -7.02 11.31 10.35
CA ASP A 61 -7.10 12.76 10.16
C ASP A 61 -7.82 13.16 8.86
N ASP A 62 -7.79 12.30 7.85
CA ASP A 62 -8.39 12.53 6.53
C ASP A 62 -9.86 12.07 6.43
N ILE A 63 -10.39 11.49 7.52
CA ILE A 63 -11.75 10.94 7.59
C ILE A 63 -12.55 11.70 8.66
N ASP A 64 -13.81 12.01 8.38
CA ASP A 64 -14.77 12.39 9.42
C ASP A 64 -15.29 11.11 10.09
N LEU A 65 -14.85 10.86 11.31
CA LEU A 65 -15.17 9.63 12.06
C LEU A 65 -16.67 9.52 12.44
N ASN A 66 -17.43 10.60 12.37
CA ASN A 66 -18.87 10.55 12.64
C ASN A 66 -19.67 9.99 11.45
N SER A 67 -19.16 10.18 10.23
CA SER A 67 -19.82 9.75 8.98
C SER A 67 -19.01 8.73 8.20
N MET A 68 -17.73 8.59 8.51
CA MET A 68 -16.73 7.85 7.74
C MET A 68 -16.46 8.42 6.34
N GLU A 69 -16.86 9.69 6.10
CA GLU A 69 -16.64 10.39 4.83
C GLU A 69 -15.24 10.98 4.77
N SER A 70 -14.66 11.01 3.57
CA SER A 70 -13.40 11.70 3.29
C SER A 70 -13.56 13.22 3.50
N LYS A 71 -12.67 13.82 4.29
CA LYS A 71 -12.57 15.29 4.40
C LYS A 71 -12.05 15.97 3.13
N LYS A 72 -11.44 15.19 2.21
CA LYS A 72 -10.82 15.71 0.98
C LYS A 72 -11.71 15.52 -0.25
N VAL A 73 -12.49 14.47 -0.28
CA VAL A 73 -13.32 14.10 -1.44
C VAL A 73 -14.75 13.86 -0.98
N PRO A 74 -15.65 14.84 -1.18
CA PRO A 74 -17.06 14.69 -0.81
C PRO A 74 -17.70 13.48 -1.51
N GLY A 75 -18.48 12.70 -0.77
CA GLY A 75 -19.14 11.50 -1.28
C GLY A 75 -18.30 10.23 -1.27
N LEU A 76 -17.02 10.31 -0.91
CA LEU A 76 -16.17 9.14 -0.74
C LEU A 76 -16.14 8.72 0.74
N TYR A 77 -16.49 7.46 0.99
CA TYR A 77 -16.53 6.89 2.34
C TYR A 77 -15.50 5.77 2.48
N PHE A 78 -14.96 5.59 3.69
CA PHE A 78 -14.00 4.55 4.01
C PHE A 78 -14.52 3.68 5.15
N ALA A 79 -14.32 2.36 5.05
CA ALA A 79 -14.68 1.41 6.09
C ALA A 79 -13.79 0.18 6.07
N GLY A 80 -13.60 -0.45 7.23
CA GLY A 80 -12.83 -1.68 7.36
C GLY A 80 -11.32 -1.47 7.38
N GLU A 81 -10.58 -2.50 7.02
CA GLU A 81 -9.11 -2.54 7.11
C GLU A 81 -8.37 -1.56 6.16
N VAL A 82 -9.07 -0.88 5.28
CA VAL A 82 -8.49 0.21 4.47
C VAL A 82 -8.12 1.43 5.32
N ILE A 83 -8.70 1.55 6.50
CA ILE A 83 -8.42 2.63 7.46
C ILE A 83 -7.20 2.25 8.30
N ASP A 84 -6.35 3.23 8.59
CA ASP A 84 -5.15 3.05 9.43
C ASP A 84 -5.55 2.84 10.90
N ILE A 85 -6.02 1.63 11.20
CA ILE A 85 -6.41 1.16 12.54
C ILE A 85 -5.75 -0.19 12.79
N ASP A 86 -4.84 -0.21 13.75
CA ASP A 86 -4.16 -1.42 14.22
C ASP A 86 -4.66 -1.79 15.60
N GLY A 87 -5.75 -2.55 15.66
CA GLY A 87 -6.30 -3.04 16.92
C GLY A 87 -5.49 -4.21 17.46
N GLU A 88 -5.47 -4.35 18.80
CA GLU A 88 -4.90 -5.53 19.44
C GLU A 88 -5.61 -6.81 18.98
N THR A 89 -4.91 -7.95 19.04
CA THR A 89 -5.51 -9.26 18.77
C THR A 89 -6.63 -9.56 19.79
N GLY A 90 -7.74 -10.17 19.33
CA GLY A 90 -8.90 -10.46 20.19
C GLY A 90 -10.22 -9.95 19.64
N GLY A 91 -10.29 -9.69 18.32
CA GLY A 91 -11.52 -9.30 17.63
C GLY A 91 -11.70 -7.80 17.44
N PHE A 92 -10.80 -6.95 17.96
CA PHE A 92 -10.92 -5.49 17.86
C PHE A 92 -10.85 -4.98 16.41
N ASN A 93 -10.04 -5.60 15.55
CA ASN A 93 -9.97 -5.25 14.12
C ASN A 93 -11.30 -5.55 13.41
N PHE A 94 -11.94 -6.69 13.70
CA PHE A 94 -13.27 -7.00 13.20
C PHE A 94 -14.31 -6.02 13.73
N GLN A 95 -14.26 -5.68 15.02
CA GLN A 95 -15.17 -4.70 15.60
C GLN A 95 -15.01 -3.34 14.93
N ALA A 96 -13.79 -2.86 14.69
CA ALA A 96 -13.52 -1.63 13.96
C ALA A 96 -14.07 -1.69 12.54
N ALA A 97 -13.83 -2.80 11.81
CA ALA A 97 -14.30 -2.97 10.45
C ALA A 97 -15.83 -2.94 10.35
N TRP A 98 -16.53 -3.64 11.24
CA TRP A 98 -18.00 -3.66 11.26
C TRP A 98 -18.59 -2.32 11.68
N THR A 99 -18.01 -1.68 12.70
CA THR A 99 -18.50 -0.38 13.20
C THR A 99 -18.34 0.71 12.13
N THR A 100 -17.19 0.81 11.51
CA THR A 100 -16.94 1.80 10.46
C THR A 100 -17.80 1.56 9.22
N ALA A 101 -18.03 0.30 8.83
CA ALA A 101 -18.94 -0.05 7.74
C ALA A 101 -20.40 0.31 8.06
N TRP A 102 -20.85 0.07 9.30
CA TRP A 102 -22.19 0.43 9.73
C TRP A 102 -22.39 1.95 9.73
N VAL A 103 -21.45 2.71 10.30
CA VAL A 103 -21.49 4.18 10.31
C VAL A 103 -21.53 4.75 8.89
N ALA A 104 -20.64 4.31 8.02
CA ALA A 104 -20.62 4.73 6.61
C ALA A 104 -21.97 4.43 5.93
N GLY A 105 -22.49 3.23 6.12
CA GLY A 105 -23.78 2.80 5.54
C GLY A 105 -24.96 3.68 5.95
N GLN A 106 -25.04 4.09 7.23
CA GLN A 106 -26.09 4.99 7.70
C GLN A 106 -26.03 6.36 7.00
N HIS A 107 -24.85 6.91 6.78
CA HIS A 107 -24.66 8.23 6.19
C HIS A 107 -24.81 8.24 4.66
N ILE A 108 -24.45 7.16 3.98
CA ILE A 108 -24.68 7.03 2.53
C ILE A 108 -26.18 7.02 2.21
N ILE A 109 -26.98 6.31 3.00
CA ILE A 109 -28.43 6.18 2.79
C ILE A 109 -29.19 7.51 3.08
N LEU A 110 -28.68 8.33 3.99
CA LEU A 110 -29.35 9.57 4.41
C LEU A 110 -29.01 10.78 3.52
N ARG A 111 -28.27 10.60 2.45
CA ARG A 111 -27.76 11.68 1.58
C ARG A 111 -28.67 11.98 0.36
N ASP A 112 -29.83 11.34 0.24
CA ASP A 112 -30.82 11.59 -0.82
C ASP A 112 -31.73 12.82 -0.51
#